data_722f30300f0f9b0aba725e4a7124fc1a
#
_entry.id   722f30300f0f9b0aba725e4a7124fc1a
#
_cell.length_a   1.000
_cell.length_b   1.000
_cell.length_c   1.000
_cell.angle_alpha   90.00
_cell.angle_beta   90.00
_cell.angle_gamma   90.00
#
_symmetry.space_group_name_H-M   'P 1'
#
loop_
_entity.id
_entity.type
_entity.pdbx_description
1 polymer ?
#
loop_
_entity_poly.entity_id
_entity_poly.type
_entity_poly.pdbx_seq_one_letter_code
_entity_poly.pdbx_strand_id
1 'polypeptide(L)'
;MISAIRLYQYIAPLILTPASWYLWWHEYDNLQQTLAAWLTPILWAYIVPAVGTNVCQVWEFDVRWKLGRFRPHHGFVFGSATAMIAWLVHGRPADGFADVLRYALVLCSVLGFWNLLYEVKALHIGMLKVYNEPWAAGRGEEAIAFDYAPWFFGGFGAVYGLSIGMLEWFVHHFGVPAAMLGFMYIAASLVLCIAIPVLGFIRHSMRRYGHAGIRPVNKNNPEKEDSSWPVS
;
A
#
# COMPACT_ATOMS: atom_id res chain seq x y z
N MET A 1 3.72 1.24 -24.99
CA MET A 1 3.09 1.18 -23.65
C MET A 1 3.83 0.25 -22.68
N ILE A 2 4.13 -1.00 -23.03
CA ILE A 2 4.91 -1.96 -22.19
C ILE A 2 6.27 -1.37 -21.77
N SER A 3 7.01 -0.77 -22.72
CA SER A 3 8.31 -0.14 -22.46
C SER A 3 8.20 1.03 -21.46
N ALA A 4 7.12 1.81 -21.51
CA ALA A 4 6.92 2.96 -20.62
C ALA A 4 6.72 2.52 -19.15
N ILE A 5 5.90 1.49 -18.88
CA ILE A 5 5.69 0.97 -17.52
C ILE A 5 6.97 0.31 -16.99
N ARG A 6 7.70 -0.42 -17.84
CA ARG A 6 8.99 -0.99 -17.45
C ARG A 6 10.06 0.07 -17.19
N LEU A 7 10.04 1.18 -17.91
CA LEU A 7 10.94 2.31 -17.70
C LEU A 7 10.58 3.10 -16.45
N TYR A 8 9.27 3.29 -16.19
CA TYR A 8 8.74 3.97 -15.02
C TYR A 8 9.35 3.45 -13.70
N GLN A 9 9.46 2.14 -13.51
CA GLN A 9 10.00 1.55 -12.29
C GLN A 9 11.43 1.97 -11.95
N TYR A 10 12.21 2.46 -12.91
CA TYR A 10 13.59 2.91 -12.70
C TYR A 10 13.69 4.44 -12.63
N ILE A 11 12.88 5.15 -13.41
CA ILE A 11 12.90 6.62 -13.46
C ILE A 11 12.09 7.21 -12.31
N ALA A 12 10.93 6.62 -11.98
CA ALA A 12 10.06 7.15 -10.94
C ALA A 12 10.76 7.32 -9.59
N PRO A 13 11.53 6.36 -9.05
CA PRO A 13 12.26 6.57 -7.81
C PRO A 13 13.22 7.74 -7.85
N LEU A 14 13.92 7.94 -8.96
CA LEU A 14 14.90 9.01 -9.11
C LEU A 14 14.28 10.41 -9.12
N ILE A 15 13.08 10.54 -9.65
CA ILE A 15 12.36 11.81 -9.76
C ILE A 15 11.38 12.00 -8.61
N LEU A 16 10.52 11.01 -8.35
CA LEU A 16 9.42 11.16 -7.38
C LEU A 16 9.91 11.14 -5.93
N THR A 17 11.00 10.44 -5.62
CA THR A 17 11.53 10.41 -4.26
C THR A 17 11.99 11.78 -3.79
N PRO A 18 12.91 12.48 -4.48
CA PRO A 18 13.31 13.82 -4.06
C PRO A 18 12.17 14.85 -4.22
N ALA A 19 11.33 14.71 -5.25
CA ALA A 19 10.21 15.63 -5.46
C ALA A 19 9.17 15.53 -4.35
N SER A 20 8.72 14.32 -4.01
CA SER A 20 7.74 14.13 -2.92
C SER A 20 8.30 14.53 -1.56
N TRP A 21 9.59 14.25 -1.29
CA TRP A 21 10.26 14.76 -0.09
C TRP A 21 10.23 16.27 -0.03
N TYR A 22 10.66 16.95 -1.11
CA TYR A 22 10.70 18.41 -1.18
C TYR A 22 9.33 19.04 -0.96
N LEU A 23 8.29 18.49 -1.58
CA LEU A 23 6.92 18.99 -1.47
C LEU A 23 6.38 18.87 -0.04
N TRP A 24 6.56 17.72 0.61
CA TRP A 24 6.14 17.54 2.00
C TRP A 24 6.98 18.37 2.98
N TRP A 25 8.28 18.53 2.70
CA TRP A 25 9.12 19.42 3.49
C TRP A 25 8.65 20.89 3.39
N HIS A 26 8.34 21.33 2.18
CA HIS A 26 7.84 22.68 1.96
C HIS A 26 6.46 22.93 2.57
N GLU A 27 5.61 21.88 2.66
CA GLU A 27 4.29 21.93 3.28
C GLU A 27 4.38 22.15 4.80
N TYR A 28 5.27 21.42 5.47
CA TYR A 28 5.29 21.38 6.92
C TYR A 28 6.41 22.18 7.58
N ASP A 29 7.52 22.39 6.90
CA ASP A 29 8.77 22.94 7.47
C ASP A 29 9.13 22.26 8.82
N ASN A 30 8.81 20.97 8.93
CA ASN A 30 8.94 20.17 10.15
C ASN A 30 9.31 18.72 9.79
N LEU A 31 10.45 18.27 10.33
CA LEU A 31 10.99 16.94 10.00
C LEU A 31 10.05 15.79 10.38
N GLN A 32 9.41 15.85 11.55
CA GLN A 32 8.56 14.76 12.05
C GLN A 32 7.29 14.61 11.20
N GLN A 33 6.65 15.72 10.86
CA GLN A 33 5.47 15.72 9.99
C GLN A 33 5.83 15.28 8.57
N THR A 34 6.92 15.80 8.03
CA THR A 34 7.44 15.39 6.72
C THR A 34 7.72 13.88 6.67
N LEU A 35 8.43 13.35 7.68
CA LEU A 35 8.70 11.92 7.76
C LEU A 35 7.42 11.09 7.90
N ALA A 36 6.45 11.54 8.67
CA ALA A 36 5.17 10.83 8.81
C ALA A 36 4.43 10.71 7.47
N ALA A 37 4.39 11.80 6.70
CA ALA A 37 3.73 11.82 5.41
C ALA A 37 4.53 11.09 4.32
N TRP A 38 5.86 11.21 4.31
CA TRP A 38 6.69 10.70 3.22
C TRP A 38 7.21 9.27 3.46
N LEU A 39 7.67 8.95 4.69
CA LEU A 39 8.31 7.68 4.99
C LEU A 39 7.31 6.53 5.17
N THR A 40 6.12 6.80 5.70
CA THR A 40 5.10 5.79 5.95
C THR A 40 4.75 4.97 4.69
N PRO A 41 4.41 5.56 3.54
CA PRO A 41 4.10 4.78 2.34
C PRO A 41 5.32 4.07 1.76
N ILE A 42 6.54 4.60 1.95
CA ILE A 42 7.78 3.94 1.50
C ILE A 42 8.03 2.68 2.33
N LEU A 43 7.97 2.78 3.66
CA LEU A 43 8.13 1.62 4.55
C LEU A 43 7.04 0.58 4.35
N TRP A 44 5.79 1.01 4.21
CA TRP A 44 4.69 0.12 3.88
C TRP A 44 4.96 -0.66 2.60
N ALA A 45 5.40 0.02 1.54
CA ALA A 45 5.70 -0.58 0.24
C ALA A 45 6.96 -1.46 0.25
N TYR A 46 7.81 -1.38 1.28
CA TYR A 46 8.86 -2.37 1.52
C TYR A 46 8.32 -3.56 2.30
N ILE A 47 7.63 -3.34 3.41
CA ILE A 47 7.27 -4.39 4.36
C ILE A 47 6.19 -5.32 3.76
N VAL A 48 5.06 -4.77 3.34
CA VAL A 48 3.92 -5.59 2.90
C VAL A 48 4.24 -6.40 1.65
N PRO A 49 4.79 -5.83 0.57
CA PRO A 49 5.15 -6.63 -0.59
C PRO A 49 6.32 -7.59 -0.33
N ALA A 50 7.30 -7.26 0.52
CA ALA A 50 8.38 -8.19 0.86
C ALA A 50 7.84 -9.42 1.61
N VAL A 51 6.91 -9.24 2.53
CA VAL A 51 6.21 -10.34 3.22
C VAL A 51 5.34 -11.12 2.23
N GLY A 52 4.54 -10.45 1.41
CA GLY A 52 3.67 -11.09 0.42
C GLY A 52 4.43 -11.91 -0.63
N THR A 53 5.61 -11.46 -1.03
CA THR A 53 6.44 -12.13 -2.04
C THR A 53 7.31 -13.24 -1.46
N ASN A 54 8.04 -12.98 -0.36
CA ASN A 54 9.08 -13.90 0.13
C ASN A 54 8.61 -14.81 1.28
N VAL A 55 7.62 -14.38 2.07
CA VAL A 55 7.08 -15.17 3.19
C VAL A 55 5.80 -15.88 2.76
N CYS A 56 4.78 -15.13 2.35
CA CYS A 56 3.50 -15.68 1.91
C CYS A 56 3.55 -16.31 0.51
N GLN A 57 4.45 -15.84 -0.34
CA GLN A 57 4.67 -16.30 -1.72
C GLN A 57 3.46 -16.09 -2.66
N VAL A 58 2.49 -15.30 -2.24
CA VAL A 58 1.27 -14.99 -3.02
C VAL A 58 1.50 -14.02 -4.17
N TRP A 59 2.64 -13.29 -4.15
CA TRP A 59 3.06 -12.36 -5.20
C TRP A 59 4.45 -12.68 -5.71
N GLU A 60 4.72 -12.34 -6.97
CA GLU A 60 6.03 -12.40 -7.58
C GLU A 60 6.21 -11.27 -8.58
N PHE A 61 7.32 -10.52 -8.45
CA PHE A 61 7.72 -9.53 -9.45
C PHE A 61 8.60 -10.16 -10.52
N ASP A 62 8.18 -10.08 -11.80
CA ASP A 62 8.99 -10.48 -12.94
C ASP A 62 9.87 -9.31 -13.42
N VAL A 63 10.97 -9.09 -12.71
CA VAL A 63 11.94 -8.03 -12.96
C VAL A 63 13.35 -8.60 -12.97
N ARG A 64 14.26 -7.95 -13.72
CA ARG A 64 15.64 -8.41 -13.86
C ARG A 64 16.39 -8.44 -12.53
N TRP A 65 16.10 -7.49 -11.63
CA TRP A 65 16.78 -7.35 -10.35
C TRP A 65 15.80 -7.61 -9.22
N LYS A 66 15.95 -8.76 -8.55
CA LYS A 66 15.06 -9.19 -7.47
C LYS A 66 15.82 -9.88 -6.34
N LEU A 67 15.29 -9.77 -5.12
CA LEU A 67 15.69 -10.50 -3.92
C LEU A 67 14.60 -11.54 -3.62
N GLY A 68 14.86 -12.80 -3.94
CA GLY A 68 13.82 -13.82 -3.94
C GLY A 68 12.76 -13.51 -5.01
N ARG A 69 11.52 -13.27 -4.58
CA ARG A 69 10.40 -12.85 -5.45
C ARG A 69 10.11 -11.35 -5.38
N PHE A 70 10.86 -10.60 -4.56
CA PHE A 70 10.66 -9.18 -4.29
C PHE A 70 11.56 -8.29 -5.15
N ARG A 71 11.03 -7.13 -5.53
CA ARG A 71 11.75 -6.07 -6.26
C ARG A 71 12.38 -5.08 -5.25
N PRO A 72 13.74 -5.00 -5.12
CA PRO A 72 14.40 -4.24 -4.06
C PRO A 72 14.09 -2.74 -4.01
N HIS A 73 13.82 -2.12 -5.15
CA HIS A 73 13.49 -0.69 -5.24
C HIS A 73 11.98 -0.39 -5.14
N HIS A 74 11.16 -1.40 -4.82
CA HIS A 74 9.70 -1.29 -4.81
C HIS A 74 9.18 -0.20 -3.87
N GLY A 75 9.77 -0.09 -2.67
CA GLY A 75 9.38 0.93 -1.71
C GLY A 75 9.45 2.34 -2.27
N PHE A 76 10.51 2.65 -3.01
CA PHE A 76 10.64 3.96 -3.65
C PHE A 76 9.79 4.10 -4.92
N VAL A 77 9.57 3.02 -5.69
CA VAL A 77 8.69 3.07 -6.88
C VAL A 77 7.25 3.35 -6.47
N PHE A 78 6.75 2.59 -5.51
CA PHE A 78 5.37 2.71 -5.05
C PHE A 78 5.21 3.81 -4.00
N GLY A 79 6.07 3.83 -2.97
CA GLY A 79 5.92 4.72 -1.82
C GLY A 79 6.11 6.19 -2.18
N SER A 80 7.09 6.55 -3.01
CA SER A 80 7.27 7.95 -3.41
C SER A 80 6.16 8.43 -4.36
N ALA A 81 5.63 7.57 -5.24
CA ALA A 81 4.46 7.91 -6.03
C ALA A 81 3.22 8.11 -5.16
N THR A 82 3.03 7.25 -4.16
CA THR A 82 1.95 7.38 -3.17
C THR A 82 2.08 8.67 -2.35
N ALA A 83 3.28 8.98 -1.86
CA ALA A 83 3.55 10.24 -1.14
C ALA A 83 3.28 11.47 -2.02
N MET A 84 3.63 11.41 -3.31
CA MET A 84 3.33 12.46 -4.29
C MET A 84 1.83 12.64 -4.49
N ILE A 85 1.09 11.55 -4.71
CA ILE A 85 -0.37 11.59 -4.87
C ILE A 85 -1.02 12.13 -3.60
N ALA A 86 -0.56 11.70 -2.43
CA ALA A 86 -1.07 12.18 -1.15
C ALA A 86 -0.91 13.70 -1.00
N TRP A 87 0.24 14.25 -1.39
CA TRP A 87 0.46 15.69 -1.39
C TRP A 87 -0.45 16.41 -2.39
N LEU A 88 -0.60 15.88 -3.61
CA LEU A 88 -1.45 16.48 -4.66
C LEU A 88 -2.92 16.61 -4.24
N VAL A 89 -3.42 15.72 -3.40
CA VAL A 89 -4.82 15.74 -2.93
C VAL A 89 -4.98 16.30 -1.51
N HIS A 90 -3.88 16.71 -0.86
CA HIS A 90 -3.86 17.19 0.51
C HIS A 90 -4.70 18.49 0.65
N GLY A 91 -4.37 19.50 -0.15
CA GLY A 91 -5.10 20.77 -0.24
C GLY A 91 -4.76 21.71 0.91
N ARG A 92 -5.17 21.39 2.14
CA ARG A 92 -4.88 22.20 3.35
C ARG A 92 -4.75 21.30 4.57
N PRO A 93 -3.97 21.72 5.59
CA PRO A 93 -3.89 20.99 6.85
C PRO A 93 -5.25 20.79 7.52
N ALA A 94 -5.41 19.67 8.19
CA ALA A 94 -6.65 19.35 8.90
C ALA A 94 -6.78 20.17 10.18
N ASP A 95 -7.88 20.92 10.30
CA ASP A 95 -8.23 21.75 11.46
C ASP A 95 -9.36 21.14 12.30
N GLY A 96 -9.91 20.02 11.89
CA GLY A 96 -10.98 19.32 12.59
C GLY A 96 -11.17 17.90 12.07
N PHE A 97 -11.98 17.14 12.82
CA PHE A 97 -12.25 15.72 12.48
C PHE A 97 -12.88 15.55 11.08
N ALA A 98 -13.67 16.51 10.63
CA ALA A 98 -14.25 16.48 9.29
C ALA A 98 -13.19 16.56 8.18
N ASP A 99 -12.14 17.36 8.36
CA ASP A 99 -11.01 17.43 7.41
C ASP A 99 -10.20 16.14 7.43
N VAL A 100 -9.96 15.58 8.62
CA VAL A 100 -9.30 14.26 8.77
C VAL A 100 -10.05 13.20 7.98
N LEU A 101 -11.37 13.13 8.17
CA LEU A 101 -12.20 12.14 7.48
C LEU A 101 -12.26 12.38 5.97
N ARG A 102 -12.39 13.66 5.55
CA ARG A 102 -12.34 14.05 4.13
C ARG A 102 -11.06 13.55 3.48
N TYR A 103 -9.91 13.83 4.11
CA TYR A 103 -8.61 13.43 3.55
C TYR A 103 -8.46 11.91 3.47
N ALA A 104 -8.90 11.18 4.50
CA ALA A 104 -8.92 9.73 4.50
C ALA A 104 -9.75 9.15 3.35
N LEU A 105 -10.95 9.69 3.12
CA LEU A 105 -11.85 9.23 2.05
C LEU A 105 -11.29 9.56 0.66
N VAL A 106 -10.70 10.75 0.50
CA VAL A 106 -10.06 11.13 -0.77
C VAL A 106 -8.89 10.20 -1.07
N LEU A 107 -8.00 9.96 -0.11
CA LEU A 107 -6.88 9.03 -0.32
C LEU A 107 -7.33 7.58 -0.52
N CYS A 108 -8.33 7.11 0.21
CA CYS A 108 -8.95 5.81 -0.04
C CYS A 108 -9.35 5.66 -1.51
N SER A 109 -10.06 6.66 -2.03
CA SER A 109 -10.60 6.63 -3.39
C SER A 109 -9.50 6.76 -4.44
N VAL A 110 -8.62 7.75 -4.31
CA VAL A 110 -7.60 8.05 -5.32
C VAL A 110 -6.55 6.95 -5.37
N LEU A 111 -6.01 6.52 -4.22
CA LEU A 111 -5.01 5.45 -4.18
C LEU A 111 -5.64 4.10 -4.54
N GLY A 112 -6.87 3.84 -4.08
CA GLY A 112 -7.60 2.62 -4.44
C GLY A 112 -7.78 2.49 -5.94
N PHE A 113 -8.28 3.53 -6.59
CA PHE A 113 -8.53 3.52 -8.03
C PHE A 113 -7.24 3.52 -8.85
N TRP A 114 -6.30 4.42 -8.55
CA TRP A 114 -5.07 4.56 -9.34
C TRP A 114 -4.21 3.31 -9.29
N ASN A 115 -4.03 2.75 -8.09
CA ASN A 115 -3.23 1.54 -7.94
C ASN A 115 -3.93 0.31 -8.52
N LEU A 116 -5.27 0.21 -8.45
CA LEU A 116 -5.99 -0.85 -9.14
C LEU A 116 -5.70 -0.85 -10.65
N LEU A 117 -5.75 0.33 -11.29
CA LEU A 117 -5.43 0.44 -12.71
C LEU A 117 -3.98 0.04 -13.01
N TYR A 118 -3.04 0.44 -12.14
CA TYR A 118 -1.64 0.04 -12.28
C TYR A 118 -1.46 -1.48 -12.13
N GLU A 119 -2.11 -2.09 -11.14
CA GLU A 119 -2.04 -3.54 -10.89
C GLU A 119 -2.59 -4.35 -12.08
N VAL A 120 -3.75 -3.99 -12.60
CA VAL A 120 -4.32 -4.63 -13.80
C VAL A 120 -3.32 -4.56 -14.96
N LYS A 121 -2.69 -3.41 -15.17
CA LYS A 121 -1.67 -3.26 -16.22
C LYS A 121 -0.39 -4.05 -15.93
N ALA A 122 0.06 -4.09 -14.69
CA ALA A 122 1.25 -4.85 -14.28
C ALA A 122 1.04 -6.37 -14.46
N LEU A 123 -0.15 -6.87 -14.12
CA LEU A 123 -0.57 -8.25 -14.38
C LEU A 123 -0.61 -8.55 -15.88
N HIS A 124 -1.27 -7.70 -16.65
CA HIS A 124 -1.42 -7.86 -18.11
C HIS A 124 -0.07 -7.94 -18.86
N ILE A 125 0.92 -7.16 -18.46
CA ILE A 125 2.26 -7.21 -19.10
C ILE A 125 3.20 -8.24 -18.46
N GLY A 126 2.72 -9.03 -17.49
CA GLY A 126 3.47 -10.08 -16.80
C GLY A 126 4.56 -9.55 -15.86
N MET A 127 4.53 -8.26 -15.49
CA MET A 127 5.50 -7.67 -14.54
C MET A 127 5.22 -8.08 -13.10
N LEU A 128 3.96 -8.39 -12.80
CA LEU A 128 3.48 -8.94 -11.53
C LEU A 128 2.74 -10.23 -11.78
N LYS A 129 2.95 -11.21 -10.92
CA LYS A 129 2.14 -12.44 -10.83
C LYS A 129 1.51 -12.51 -9.45
N VAL A 130 0.24 -12.92 -9.38
CA VAL A 130 -0.54 -13.06 -8.15
C VAL A 130 -1.19 -14.43 -8.15
N TYR A 131 -1.00 -15.18 -7.07
CA TYR A 131 -1.44 -16.58 -6.94
C TYR A 131 -2.64 -16.69 -6.00
N ASN A 132 -3.74 -15.96 -6.32
CA ASN A 132 -5.01 -15.96 -5.57
C ASN A 132 -6.08 -16.83 -6.23
N GLU A 133 -7.26 -16.93 -5.61
CA GLU A 133 -8.38 -17.74 -6.12
C GLU A 133 -8.84 -17.35 -7.54
N PRO A 134 -9.01 -16.05 -7.89
CA PRO A 134 -9.32 -15.67 -9.27
C PRO A 134 -8.28 -16.13 -10.28
N TRP A 135 -6.99 -16.09 -9.93
CA TRP A 135 -5.92 -16.60 -10.77
C TRP A 135 -6.00 -18.11 -10.94
N ALA A 136 -6.21 -18.87 -9.86
CA ALA A 136 -6.35 -20.34 -9.91
C ALA A 136 -7.57 -20.75 -10.74
N ALA A 137 -8.65 -19.97 -10.67
CA ALA A 137 -9.86 -20.15 -11.47
C ALA A 137 -9.72 -19.69 -12.94
N GLY A 138 -8.55 -19.21 -13.36
CA GLY A 138 -8.31 -18.76 -14.74
C GLY A 138 -9.05 -17.47 -15.10
N ARG A 139 -9.40 -16.63 -14.12
CA ARG A 139 -10.07 -15.33 -14.37
C ARG A 139 -9.08 -14.29 -14.88
N GLY A 140 -9.59 -13.24 -15.52
CA GLY A 140 -8.79 -12.14 -16.05
C GLY A 140 -8.12 -11.27 -14.98
N GLU A 141 -7.20 -10.42 -15.43
CA GLU A 141 -6.35 -9.58 -14.59
C GLU A 141 -7.15 -8.65 -13.67
N GLU A 142 -8.29 -8.15 -14.13
CA GLU A 142 -9.20 -7.31 -13.36
C GLU A 142 -9.73 -8.07 -12.13
N ALA A 143 -10.18 -9.31 -12.32
CA ALA A 143 -10.70 -10.13 -11.23
C ALA A 143 -9.61 -10.50 -10.23
N ILE A 144 -8.38 -10.77 -10.72
CA ILE A 144 -7.21 -11.03 -9.88
C ILE A 144 -6.88 -9.79 -9.02
N ALA A 145 -6.84 -8.61 -9.62
CA ALA A 145 -6.52 -7.37 -8.92
C ALA A 145 -7.63 -6.95 -7.94
N PHE A 146 -8.90 -7.05 -8.35
CA PHE A 146 -10.05 -6.67 -7.50
C PHE A 146 -10.17 -7.49 -6.21
N ASP A 147 -9.61 -8.67 -6.16
CA ASP A 147 -9.68 -9.53 -4.98
C ASP A 147 -8.93 -8.94 -3.77
N TYR A 148 -7.84 -8.22 -4.00
CA TYR A 148 -6.98 -7.67 -2.93
C TYR A 148 -6.80 -6.14 -2.96
N ALA A 149 -6.85 -5.51 -4.14
CA ALA A 149 -6.53 -4.09 -4.30
C ALA A 149 -7.40 -3.15 -3.45
N PRO A 150 -8.71 -3.38 -3.25
CA PRO A 150 -9.53 -2.53 -2.38
C PRO A 150 -8.99 -2.44 -0.95
N TRP A 151 -8.42 -3.54 -0.44
CA TRP A 151 -7.84 -3.60 0.90
C TRP A 151 -6.45 -2.98 0.94
N PHE A 152 -5.55 -3.43 0.06
CA PHE A 152 -4.14 -3.02 0.09
C PHE A 152 -3.90 -1.61 -0.46
N PHE A 153 -4.80 -1.05 -1.26
CA PHE A 153 -4.67 0.32 -1.75
C PHE A 153 -5.72 1.26 -1.20
N GLY A 154 -7.01 0.90 -1.28
CA GLY A 154 -8.09 1.70 -0.70
C GLY A 154 -8.02 1.73 0.82
N GLY A 155 -7.95 0.56 1.47
CA GLY A 155 -7.83 0.44 2.92
C GLY A 155 -6.55 1.10 3.46
N PHE A 156 -5.41 0.87 2.80
CA PHE A 156 -4.18 1.59 3.12
C PHE A 156 -4.34 3.10 2.96
N GLY A 157 -4.90 3.58 1.85
CA GLY A 157 -5.13 5.00 1.59
C GLY A 157 -6.01 5.66 2.65
N ALA A 158 -7.06 4.96 3.10
CA ALA A 158 -7.91 5.45 4.19
C ALA A 158 -7.13 5.63 5.50
N VAL A 159 -6.38 4.62 5.92
CA VAL A 159 -5.61 4.66 7.18
C VAL A 159 -4.46 5.65 7.10
N TYR A 160 -3.80 5.72 5.97
CA TYR A 160 -2.72 6.67 5.73
C TYR A 160 -3.24 8.11 5.75
N GLY A 161 -4.37 8.40 5.09
CA GLY A 161 -5.02 9.70 5.14
C GLY A 161 -5.49 10.07 6.55
N LEU A 162 -6.08 9.12 7.29
CA LEU A 162 -6.40 9.31 8.70
C LEU A 162 -5.16 9.68 9.51
N SER A 163 -4.04 8.99 9.28
CA SER A 163 -2.79 9.23 10.03
C SER A 163 -2.24 10.63 9.77
N ILE A 164 -2.19 11.08 8.51
CA ILE A 164 -1.74 12.44 8.20
C ILE A 164 -2.68 13.47 8.82
N GLY A 165 -3.99 13.35 8.58
CA GLY A 165 -4.96 14.33 9.08
C GLY A 165 -5.00 14.37 10.61
N MET A 166 -4.88 13.25 11.31
CA MET A 166 -4.81 13.23 12.77
C MET A 166 -3.54 13.89 13.31
N LEU A 167 -2.40 13.68 12.65
CA LEU A 167 -1.15 14.34 13.00
C LEU A 167 -1.29 15.87 12.88
N GLU A 168 -1.84 16.35 11.78
CA GLU A 168 -2.08 17.76 11.55
C GLU A 168 -3.05 18.35 12.58
N TRP A 169 -4.16 17.67 12.82
CA TRP A 169 -5.14 18.10 13.81
C TRP A 169 -4.54 18.19 15.21
N PHE A 170 -3.71 17.21 15.61
CA PHE A 170 -3.01 17.27 16.90
C PHE A 170 -2.04 18.45 16.98
N VAL A 171 -1.28 18.69 15.93
CA VAL A 171 -0.29 19.78 15.90
C VAL A 171 -0.96 21.15 15.82
N HIS A 172 -1.89 21.32 14.90
CA HIS A 172 -2.47 22.65 14.63
C HIS A 172 -3.59 23.02 15.59
N HIS A 173 -4.51 22.10 15.89
CA HIS A 173 -5.67 22.40 16.73
C HIS A 173 -5.38 22.30 18.23
N PHE A 174 -4.68 21.24 18.64
CA PHE A 174 -4.34 21.02 20.05
C PHE A 174 -2.97 21.59 20.45
N GLY A 175 -2.21 22.13 19.51
CA GLY A 175 -0.89 22.68 19.76
C GLY A 175 0.14 21.65 20.27
N VAL A 176 -0.06 20.36 19.98
CA VAL A 176 0.87 19.31 20.38
C VAL A 176 2.14 19.46 19.56
N PRO A 177 3.33 19.65 20.21
CA PRO A 177 4.56 19.75 19.46
C PRO A 177 4.80 18.47 18.63
N ALA A 178 5.05 18.62 17.32
CA ALA A 178 5.31 17.47 16.45
C ALA A 178 6.48 16.59 16.95
N ALA A 179 7.47 17.20 17.61
CA ALA A 179 8.57 16.49 18.25
C ALA A 179 8.13 15.53 19.38
N MET A 180 7.04 15.82 20.09
CA MET A 180 6.51 14.94 21.12
C MET A 180 5.85 13.68 20.53
N LEU A 181 5.27 13.81 19.34
CA LEU A 181 4.70 12.68 18.60
C LEU A 181 5.81 11.81 17.99
N GLY A 182 6.83 12.45 17.43
CA GLY A 182 8.08 11.85 16.99
C GLY A 182 7.94 10.53 16.21
N PHE A 183 8.96 9.69 16.30
CA PHE A 183 8.99 8.39 15.62
C PHE A 183 7.97 7.38 16.12
N MET A 184 7.48 7.53 17.36
CA MET A 184 6.41 6.65 17.89
C MET A 184 5.11 6.81 17.12
N TYR A 185 4.78 8.03 16.69
CA TYR A 185 3.62 8.27 15.85
C TYR A 185 3.78 7.61 14.47
N ILE A 186 4.95 7.74 13.86
CA ILE A 186 5.27 7.11 12.57
C ILE A 186 5.16 5.58 12.68
N ALA A 187 5.72 5.00 13.74
CA ALA A 187 5.65 3.57 13.98
C ALA A 187 4.21 3.08 14.18
N ALA A 188 3.42 3.79 15.00
CA ALA A 188 2.01 3.46 15.22
C ALA A 188 1.18 3.59 13.94
N SER A 189 1.38 4.67 13.18
CA SER A 189 0.74 4.88 11.88
C SER A 189 1.07 3.76 10.89
N LEU A 190 2.34 3.37 10.81
CA LEU A 190 2.79 2.28 9.94
C LEU A 190 2.16 0.94 10.35
N VAL A 191 2.12 0.63 11.64
CA VAL A 191 1.45 -0.58 12.15
C VAL A 191 -0.03 -0.60 11.78
N LEU A 192 -0.74 0.52 11.95
CA LEU A 192 -2.16 0.62 11.58
C LEU A 192 -2.36 0.52 10.06
N CYS A 193 -1.50 1.17 9.27
CA CYS A 193 -1.49 1.11 7.81
C CYS A 193 -1.24 -0.31 7.27
N ILE A 194 -0.57 -1.18 8.04
CA ILE A 194 -0.37 -2.59 7.70
C ILE A 194 -1.53 -3.43 8.25
N ALA A 195 -1.80 -3.34 9.55
CA ALA A 195 -2.71 -4.25 10.24
C ALA A 195 -4.15 -4.14 9.72
N ILE A 196 -4.67 -2.92 9.55
CA ILE A 196 -6.07 -2.73 9.15
C ILE A 196 -6.35 -3.29 7.74
N PRO A 197 -5.57 -2.95 6.69
CA PRO A 197 -5.77 -3.54 5.37
C PRO A 197 -5.55 -5.06 5.33
N VAL A 198 -4.51 -5.56 6.00
CA VAL A 198 -4.20 -7.00 6.03
C VAL A 198 -5.32 -7.79 6.74
N LEU A 199 -5.76 -7.34 7.90
CA LEU A 199 -6.88 -7.99 8.62
C LEU A 199 -8.19 -7.90 7.84
N GLY A 200 -8.44 -6.76 7.18
CA GLY A 200 -9.58 -6.58 6.29
C GLY A 200 -9.55 -7.58 5.13
N PHE A 201 -8.40 -7.74 4.48
CA PHE A 201 -8.20 -8.72 3.40
C PHE A 201 -8.37 -10.16 3.91
N ILE A 202 -7.73 -10.54 5.01
CA ILE A 202 -7.88 -11.87 5.60
C ILE A 202 -9.35 -12.17 5.89
N ARG A 203 -10.08 -11.24 6.55
CA ARG A 203 -11.51 -11.40 6.81
C ARG A 203 -12.34 -11.54 5.53
N HIS A 204 -12.03 -10.78 4.51
CA HIS A 204 -12.66 -10.87 3.19
C HIS A 204 -12.43 -12.25 2.58
N SER A 205 -11.18 -12.70 2.51
CA SER A 205 -10.77 -13.99 1.96
C SER A 205 -11.41 -15.17 2.71
N MET A 206 -11.37 -15.15 4.05
CA MET A 206 -12.04 -16.15 4.89
C MET A 206 -13.53 -16.26 4.62
N ARG A 207 -14.23 -15.13 4.43
CA ARG A 207 -15.66 -15.13 4.15
C ARG A 207 -15.99 -15.62 2.76
N ARG A 208 -15.14 -15.35 1.80
CA ARG A 208 -15.38 -15.62 0.39
C ARG A 208 -14.89 -17.01 -0.04
N TYR A 209 -13.76 -17.45 0.50
CA TYR A 209 -13.05 -18.64 0.04
C TYR A 209 -12.78 -19.67 1.15
N GLY A 210 -13.05 -19.35 2.41
CA GLY A 210 -12.82 -20.25 3.55
C GLY A 210 -11.41 -20.26 4.09
N HIS A 211 -10.47 -19.50 3.50
CA HIS A 211 -9.07 -19.42 3.93
C HIS A 211 -8.55 -17.97 3.97
N ALA A 212 -7.41 -17.77 4.64
CA ALA A 212 -6.87 -16.42 4.89
C ALA A 212 -6.28 -15.69 3.66
N GLY A 213 -6.08 -16.37 2.54
CA GLY A 213 -5.50 -15.78 1.32
C GLY A 213 -4.02 -15.42 1.41
N ILE A 214 -3.31 -15.92 2.45
CA ILE A 214 -1.88 -15.63 2.70
C ILE A 214 -0.95 -16.73 2.17
N ARG A 215 -1.46 -17.67 1.41
CA ARG A 215 -0.71 -18.72 0.72
C ARG A 215 -1.10 -18.78 -0.75
N PRO A 216 -0.18 -19.21 -1.64
CA PRO A 216 -0.49 -19.34 -3.05
C PRO A 216 -1.53 -20.43 -3.27
N VAL A 217 -2.53 -20.15 -4.09
CA VAL A 217 -3.53 -21.14 -4.50
C VAL A 217 -2.96 -22.00 -5.63
N ASN A 218 -3.17 -23.31 -5.55
CA ASN A 218 -2.69 -24.22 -6.58
C ASN A 218 -3.75 -24.40 -7.69
N LYS A 219 -3.40 -24.16 -8.94
CA LYS A 219 -4.29 -24.40 -10.10
C LYS A 219 -4.82 -25.81 -10.22
N ASN A 220 -4.04 -26.79 -9.74
CA ASN A 220 -4.35 -28.21 -9.92
C ASN A 220 -5.16 -28.82 -8.76
N ASN A 221 -5.37 -28.11 -7.68
CA ASN A 221 -6.09 -28.62 -6.52
C ASN A 221 -6.61 -27.49 -5.60
N PRO A 222 -7.60 -26.71 -6.01
CA PRO A 222 -8.13 -25.59 -5.23
C PRO A 222 -8.77 -25.98 -3.89
N GLU A 223 -9.15 -27.26 -3.70
CA GLU A 223 -9.92 -27.70 -2.51
C GLU A 223 -9.10 -28.48 -1.45
N LYS A 224 -7.85 -28.84 -1.70
CA LYS A 224 -7.10 -29.78 -0.81
C LYS A 224 -6.12 -29.13 0.19
N GLU A 225 -5.85 -27.85 0.14
CA GLU A 225 -4.80 -27.27 1.01
C GLU A 225 -5.25 -26.89 2.43
N ASP A 226 -6.54 -26.96 2.74
CA ASP A 226 -7.05 -26.45 4.03
C ASP A 226 -7.36 -27.52 5.09
N SER A 227 -7.04 -28.80 4.82
CA SER A 227 -7.29 -29.88 5.81
C SER A 227 -6.15 -30.13 6.82
N SER A 228 -5.08 -29.29 6.81
CA SER A 228 -3.88 -29.57 7.61
C SER A 228 -3.62 -28.58 8.77
N TRP A 229 -4.58 -27.75 9.15
CA TRP A 229 -4.44 -27.01 10.40
C TRP A 229 -5.02 -27.84 11.55
N PRO A 230 -4.19 -28.23 12.55
CA PRO A 230 -4.74 -28.76 13.78
C PRO A 230 -5.49 -27.67 14.51
N VAL A 231 -6.80 -27.85 14.62
CA VAL A 231 -7.62 -27.09 15.57
C VAL A 231 -7.22 -27.58 16.97
N SER A 232 -6.40 -26.83 17.64
CA SER A 232 -6.11 -27.03 19.07
C SER A 232 -6.59 -25.82 19.86
#